data_83ec2a9d5f98d5a268d8aacc7049b487
#
_entry.id   83ec2a9d5f98d5a268d8aacc7049b487
#
_cell.length_a   1.000
_cell.length_b   1.000
_cell.length_c   1.000
_cell.angle_alpha   90.00
_cell.angle_beta   90.00
_cell.angle_gamma   90.00
#
_symmetry.space_group_name_H-M   'P 1'
#
loop_
_entity.id
_entity.type
_entity.pdbx_description
1 polymer ?
#
loop_
_entity_poly.entity_id
_entity_poly.type
_entity_poly.pdbx_seq_one_letter_code
_entity_poly.pdbx_strand_id
1 'polypeptide(L)'
;MNKLLSAIAAVALALAPMACNKSPEGGTPGTKDSFSVKAPTLTTNLVQGDRQTVKLMLDRGSDFKKSVKLETQAPTGVKASLEQSTIKAGDSADVNLTVEAAKDAPVGDHEIVVTATPESGAATTVKVKVKVEAKKS
;
A
#
# COMPACT_ATOMS: atom_id res chain seq x y z
N MET A 1 58.29 -7.75 35.18
CA MET A 1 57.36 -8.40 35.00
C MET A 1 56.11 -7.91 34.85
N ASN A 2 55.65 -7.40 34.00
CA ASN A 2 54.49 -6.91 33.83
C ASN A 2 53.76 -7.60 32.92
N LYS A 3 52.79 -7.99 33.26
CA LYS A 3 51.92 -8.54 32.56
C LYS A 3 50.96 -7.70 32.10
N LEU A 4 50.99 -7.22 31.12
CA LEU A 4 50.01 -6.58 30.54
C LEU A 4 49.03 -7.40 30.02
N LEU A 5 48.04 -7.55 30.63
CA LEU A 5 46.89 -8.13 30.16
C LEU A 5 46.11 -7.19 29.43
N SER A 6 46.22 -7.15 28.23
CA SER A 6 45.25 -6.47 27.42
C SER A 6 43.99 -7.19 27.40
N ALA A 7 43.13 -6.79 28.14
CA ALA A 7 41.79 -7.20 28.00
C ALA A 7 41.24 -6.56 26.74
N ILE A 8 41.22 -7.31 25.73
CA ILE A 8 40.52 -6.87 24.57
C ILE A 8 39.08 -7.12 24.83
N ALA A 9 38.47 -6.09 25.19
CA ALA A 9 37.02 -6.12 25.20
C ALA A 9 36.56 -6.24 23.77
N ALA A 10 36.22 -7.38 23.40
CA ALA A 10 35.51 -7.57 22.17
C ALA A 10 34.19 -6.89 22.34
N VAL A 11 34.08 -5.74 21.83
CA VAL A 11 32.80 -5.12 21.71
C VAL A 11 32.14 -5.84 20.59
N ALA A 12 31.32 -6.79 20.95
CA ALA A 12 30.41 -7.34 20.02
C ALA A 12 29.41 -6.23 19.72
N LEU A 13 29.63 -5.58 18.66
CA LEU A 13 28.60 -4.74 18.15
C LEU A 13 27.53 -5.64 17.64
N ALA A 14 26.60 -5.87 18.44
CA ALA A 14 25.37 -6.43 17.97
C ALA A 14 24.71 -5.35 17.16
N LEU A 15 24.97 -5.36 15.91
CA LEU A 15 24.15 -4.64 15.01
C LEU A 15 22.84 -5.35 14.99
N ALA A 16 21.99 -4.93 15.80
CA ALA A 16 20.61 -5.32 15.65
C ALA A 16 20.20 -4.88 14.28
N PRO A 17 19.80 -5.77 13.42
CA PRO A 17 19.25 -5.36 12.18
C PRO A 17 18.07 -4.50 12.51
N MET A 18 18.07 -3.33 11.97
CA MET A 18 16.92 -2.51 12.05
C MET A 18 15.84 -3.28 11.38
N ALA A 19 15.13 -4.01 12.14
CA ALA A 19 13.94 -4.60 11.66
C ALA A 19 13.05 -3.46 11.27
N CYS A 20 13.02 -3.18 10.01
CA CYS A 20 12.00 -2.31 9.51
C CYS A 20 10.69 -2.99 9.76
N ASN A 21 9.96 -2.49 10.70
CA ASN A 21 8.62 -2.95 10.94
C ASN A 21 7.66 -2.53 9.85
N LYS A 22 8.19 -2.17 8.70
CA LYS A 22 7.33 -1.88 7.57
C LYS A 22 7.05 -3.16 6.86
N SER A 23 5.79 -3.51 6.80
CA SER A 23 5.37 -4.60 5.94
C SER A 23 5.74 -4.28 4.50
N PRO A 24 6.11 -5.27 3.70
CA PRO A 24 6.39 -5.04 2.29
C PRO A 24 5.21 -4.35 1.62
N GLU A 25 5.51 -3.52 0.65
CA GLU A 25 4.48 -2.85 -0.11
C GLU A 25 3.58 -3.89 -0.77
N GLY A 26 2.28 -3.76 -0.57
CA GLY A 26 1.33 -4.74 -1.07
C GLY A 26 1.09 -5.94 -0.17
N GLY A 27 1.83 -6.10 0.91
CA GLY A 27 1.70 -7.22 1.84
C GLY A 27 2.66 -8.34 1.55
N THR A 28 2.58 -9.41 2.30
CA THR A 28 3.48 -10.55 2.18
C THR A 28 2.74 -11.73 1.57
N PRO A 29 2.95 -12.00 0.28
CA PRO A 29 2.33 -13.17 -0.33
C PRO A 29 3.02 -14.46 0.13
N GLY A 30 2.30 -15.56 0.11
CA GLY A 30 2.90 -16.87 0.30
C GLY A 30 2.68 -17.51 1.64
N THR A 31 2.19 -16.82 2.64
CA THR A 31 1.80 -17.45 3.90
C THR A 31 0.30 -17.66 3.93
N LYS A 32 -0.12 -18.76 4.56
CA LYS A 32 -1.53 -19.17 4.52
C LYS A 32 -2.46 -18.20 5.21
N ASP A 33 -1.98 -17.50 6.21
CA ASP A 33 -2.78 -16.55 6.98
C ASP A 33 -2.45 -15.08 6.68
N SER A 34 -1.81 -14.82 5.55
CA SER A 34 -1.45 -13.47 5.15
C SER A 34 -2.29 -13.00 3.97
N PHE A 35 -2.17 -11.72 3.67
CA PHE A 35 -2.81 -11.15 2.51
C PHE A 35 -1.87 -10.15 1.84
N SER A 36 -2.13 -9.88 0.58
CA SER A 36 -1.46 -8.82 -0.15
C SER A 36 -2.48 -8.08 -1.01
N VAL A 37 -2.19 -6.83 -1.30
CA VAL A 37 -3.01 -6.01 -2.19
C VAL A 37 -2.21 -5.72 -3.44
N LYS A 38 -2.81 -5.98 -4.59
CA LYS A 38 -2.17 -5.73 -5.86
C LYS A 38 -2.89 -4.59 -6.57
N ALA A 39 -2.11 -3.65 -7.04
CA ALA A 39 -2.60 -2.54 -7.86
C ALA A 39 -2.04 -2.68 -9.28
N PRO A 40 -2.66 -2.03 -10.27
CA PRO A 40 -2.11 -2.04 -11.60
C PRO A 40 -0.70 -1.47 -11.63
N THR A 41 0.17 -2.08 -12.40
CA THR A 41 1.55 -1.59 -12.55
C THR A 41 1.63 -0.42 -13.51
N LEU A 42 0.61 -0.26 -14.35
CA LEU A 42 0.57 0.84 -15.31
C LEU A 42 -0.05 2.08 -14.69
N THR A 43 0.45 3.22 -15.09
CA THR A 43 -0.10 4.50 -14.65
C THR A 43 -1.49 4.69 -15.29
N THR A 44 -2.45 5.09 -14.48
CA THR A 44 -3.79 5.40 -14.95
C THR A 44 -3.82 6.86 -15.43
N ASN A 45 -4.16 7.07 -16.69
CA ASN A 45 -4.30 8.41 -17.21
C ASN A 45 -5.68 8.96 -16.89
N LEU A 46 -5.71 10.17 -16.38
CA LEU A 46 -6.94 10.79 -15.93
C LEU A 46 -6.98 12.25 -16.40
N VAL A 47 -7.98 12.58 -17.17
CA VAL A 47 -8.16 13.96 -17.65
C VAL A 47 -8.86 14.77 -16.57
N GLN A 48 -8.50 16.04 -16.46
CA GLN A 48 -9.16 16.94 -15.49
C GLN A 48 -10.68 16.92 -15.67
N GLY A 49 -11.39 16.73 -14.58
CA GLY A 49 -12.84 16.61 -14.58
C GLY A 49 -13.39 15.22 -14.86
N ASP A 50 -12.55 14.28 -15.21
CA ASP A 50 -12.96 12.92 -15.50
C ASP A 50 -12.71 11.98 -14.31
N ARG A 51 -13.25 10.78 -14.42
CA ARG A 51 -13.03 9.71 -13.44
C ARG A 51 -12.65 8.43 -14.16
N GLN A 52 -11.89 7.62 -13.47
CA GLN A 52 -11.51 6.30 -13.93
C GLN A 52 -11.67 5.30 -12.79
N THR A 53 -11.94 4.07 -13.15
CA THR A 53 -12.01 2.99 -12.17
C THR A 53 -10.75 2.15 -12.27
N VAL A 54 -10.09 1.97 -11.14
CA VAL A 54 -8.89 1.15 -11.03
C VAL A 54 -9.26 -0.09 -10.24
N LYS A 55 -8.92 -1.25 -10.76
CA LYS A 55 -9.22 -2.50 -10.10
C LYS A 55 -8.07 -2.89 -9.20
N LEU A 56 -8.36 -3.08 -7.94
CA LEU A 56 -7.42 -3.61 -6.96
C LEU A 56 -7.75 -5.06 -6.68
N MET A 57 -6.75 -5.88 -6.48
CA MET A 57 -6.95 -7.28 -6.13
C MET A 57 -6.39 -7.54 -4.74
N LEU A 58 -7.21 -8.17 -3.92
CA LEU A 58 -6.80 -8.59 -2.59
C LEU A 58 -6.50 -10.08 -2.65
N ASP A 59 -5.23 -10.42 -2.55
CA ASP A 59 -4.78 -11.81 -2.58
C ASP A 59 -4.70 -12.30 -1.13
N ARG A 60 -5.57 -13.21 -0.77
CA ARG A 60 -5.65 -13.75 0.60
C ARG A 60 -5.18 -15.18 0.61
N GLY A 61 -4.36 -15.52 1.61
CA GLY A 61 -3.98 -16.89 1.83
C GLY A 61 -5.18 -17.77 2.20
N SER A 62 -5.03 -19.06 2.07
CA SER A 62 -6.13 -20.01 2.28
C SER A 62 -6.69 -19.99 3.71
N ASP A 63 -5.86 -19.63 4.67
CA ASP A 63 -6.27 -19.58 6.08
C ASP A 63 -6.56 -18.15 6.56
N PHE A 64 -6.46 -17.17 5.67
CA PHE A 64 -6.76 -15.79 6.01
C PHE A 64 -8.28 -15.58 6.00
N LYS A 65 -8.87 -15.54 7.18
CA LYS A 65 -10.31 -15.41 7.35
C LYS A 65 -10.69 -14.16 8.14
N LYS A 66 -9.92 -13.10 7.94
CA LYS A 66 -10.14 -11.84 8.65
C LYS A 66 -10.72 -10.81 7.68
N SER A 67 -11.46 -9.88 8.23
CA SER A 67 -11.89 -8.72 7.45
C SER A 67 -10.74 -7.75 7.28
N VAL A 68 -10.71 -7.06 6.16
CA VAL A 68 -9.68 -6.07 5.86
C VAL A 68 -10.38 -4.74 5.59
N LYS A 69 -9.94 -3.72 6.30
CA LYS A 69 -10.44 -2.36 6.10
C LYS A 69 -9.52 -1.64 5.14
N LEU A 70 -10.10 -1.00 4.14
CA LEU A 70 -9.36 -0.25 3.14
C LEU A 70 -9.58 1.24 3.33
N GLU A 71 -8.51 1.99 3.24
CA GLU A 71 -8.55 3.45 3.30
C GLU A 71 -7.71 4.02 2.18
N THR A 72 -8.10 5.17 1.68
CA THR A 72 -7.37 5.83 0.60
C THR A 72 -6.93 7.21 1.01
N GLN A 73 -5.76 7.61 0.54
CA GLN A 73 -5.27 8.98 0.64
C GLN A 73 -4.91 9.44 -0.76
N ALA A 74 -5.52 10.53 -1.18
CA ALA A 74 -5.25 11.12 -2.49
C ALA A 74 -4.68 12.52 -2.32
N PRO A 75 -3.86 12.98 -3.28
CA PRO A 75 -3.34 14.33 -3.22
C PRO A 75 -4.41 15.37 -3.54
N THR A 76 -4.10 16.65 -3.30
CA THR A 76 -5.02 17.74 -3.56
C THR A 76 -5.43 17.73 -5.04
N GLY A 77 -6.71 17.89 -5.29
CA GLY A 77 -7.24 17.90 -6.66
C GLY A 77 -7.63 16.55 -7.20
N VAL A 78 -7.26 15.47 -6.51
CA VAL A 78 -7.63 14.12 -6.91
C VAL A 78 -8.44 13.50 -5.78
N LYS A 79 -9.54 12.85 -6.14
CA LYS A 79 -10.37 12.15 -5.18
C LYS A 79 -10.30 10.66 -5.45
N ALA A 80 -10.25 9.89 -4.40
CA ALA A 80 -10.26 8.44 -4.50
C ALA A 80 -11.36 7.90 -3.60
N SER A 81 -12.18 7.01 -4.13
CA SER A 81 -13.23 6.36 -3.36
C SER A 81 -13.25 4.88 -3.67
N LEU A 82 -13.51 4.08 -2.65
CA LEU A 82 -13.59 2.64 -2.78
C LEU A 82 -15.04 2.22 -2.84
N GLU A 83 -15.32 1.25 -3.69
CA GLU A 83 -16.65 0.65 -3.76
C GLU A 83 -16.98 -0.03 -2.44
N GLN A 84 -15.99 -0.67 -1.84
CA GLN A 84 -16.12 -1.28 -0.53
C GLN A 84 -14.95 -0.85 0.34
N SER A 85 -15.25 -0.33 1.50
CA SER A 85 -14.20 0.04 2.46
C SER A 85 -13.82 -1.11 3.38
N THR A 86 -14.64 -2.14 3.50
CA THR A 86 -14.35 -3.32 4.32
C THR A 86 -14.63 -4.56 3.50
N ILE A 87 -13.65 -5.44 3.43
CA ILE A 87 -13.77 -6.71 2.73
C ILE A 87 -13.78 -7.81 3.76
N LYS A 88 -14.90 -8.51 3.85
CA LYS A 88 -15.05 -9.63 4.78
C LYS A 88 -14.43 -10.89 4.19
N ALA A 89 -14.18 -11.89 5.04
CA ALA A 89 -13.52 -13.14 4.67
C ALA A 89 -14.39 -13.88 3.67
N GLY A 90 -15.30 -13.80 3.16
CA GLY A 90 -16.05 -14.47 2.09
C GLY A 90 -16.33 -13.59 0.89
N ASP A 91 -15.89 -12.33 0.97
CA ASP A 91 -16.18 -11.38 -0.09
C ASP A 91 -15.24 -11.55 -1.28
N SER A 92 -15.62 -10.94 -2.40
CA SER A 92 -14.79 -10.95 -3.60
C SER A 92 -13.44 -10.33 -3.32
N ALA A 93 -12.41 -10.87 -3.92
CA ALA A 93 -11.06 -10.35 -3.82
C ALA A 93 -10.86 -9.09 -4.67
N ASP A 94 -11.79 -8.78 -5.55
CA ASP A 94 -11.67 -7.61 -6.42
C ASP A 94 -12.34 -6.41 -5.77
N VAL A 95 -11.65 -5.29 -5.77
CA VAL A 95 -12.16 -4.03 -5.23
C VAL A 95 -11.97 -2.96 -6.28
N ASN A 96 -13.02 -2.22 -6.55
CA ASN A 96 -12.95 -1.11 -7.49
C ASN A 96 -12.66 0.19 -6.76
N LEU A 97 -11.60 0.85 -7.20
CA LEU A 97 -11.22 2.16 -6.73
C LEU A 97 -11.58 3.18 -7.80
N THR A 98 -12.45 4.11 -7.49
CA THR A 98 -12.80 5.19 -8.40
C THR A 98 -11.91 6.39 -8.12
N VAL A 99 -11.20 6.84 -9.13
CA VAL A 99 -10.32 7.99 -9.04
C VAL A 99 -10.91 9.10 -9.89
N GLU A 100 -11.05 10.26 -9.32
CA GLU A 100 -11.63 11.40 -10.00
C GLU A 100 -10.68 12.59 -9.90
N ALA A 101 -10.40 13.25 -11.02
CA ALA A 101 -9.63 14.46 -11.04
C ALA A 101 -10.59 15.66 -11.04
N ALA A 102 -10.32 16.63 -10.18
CA ALA A 102 -11.07 17.87 -10.20
C ALA A 102 -10.80 18.63 -11.50
N LYS A 103 -11.69 19.54 -11.85
CA LYS A 103 -11.51 20.34 -13.06
C LYS A 103 -10.25 21.18 -13.01
N ASP A 104 -9.79 21.50 -11.84
CA ASP A 104 -8.59 22.29 -11.60
C ASP A 104 -7.46 21.44 -11.00
N ALA A 105 -7.52 20.13 -11.14
CA ALA A 105 -6.49 19.24 -10.61
C ALA A 105 -5.13 19.57 -11.21
N PRO A 106 -4.06 19.56 -10.40
CA PRO A 106 -2.73 19.80 -10.94
C PRO A 106 -2.37 18.75 -11.97
N VAL A 107 -1.87 19.18 -13.11
CA VAL A 107 -1.42 18.29 -14.18
C VAL A 107 -0.09 17.66 -13.76
N GLY A 108 0.05 16.37 -14.00
CA GLY A 108 1.28 15.65 -13.71
C GLY A 108 1.02 14.33 -13.00
N ASP A 109 2.08 13.76 -12.49
CA ASP A 109 2.01 12.46 -11.84
C ASP A 109 1.59 12.61 -10.38
N HIS A 110 0.65 11.76 -9.98
CA HIS A 110 0.16 11.70 -8.60
C HIS A 110 0.14 10.26 -8.13
N GLU A 111 0.23 10.08 -6.83
CA GLU A 111 0.12 8.75 -6.23
C GLU A 111 -1.03 8.74 -5.24
N ILE A 112 -1.85 7.72 -5.32
CA ILE A 112 -2.90 7.47 -4.35
C ILE A 112 -2.43 6.32 -3.47
N VAL A 113 -2.43 6.52 -2.17
CA VAL A 113 -2.02 5.50 -1.21
C VAL A 113 -3.26 4.77 -0.73
N VAL A 114 -3.28 3.46 -0.88
CA VAL A 114 -4.35 2.62 -0.35
C VAL A 114 -3.77 1.82 0.80
N THR A 115 -4.37 1.97 1.97
CA THR A 115 -3.94 1.26 3.17
C THR A 115 -4.95 0.17 3.47
N ALA A 116 -4.47 -1.05 3.61
CA ALA A 116 -5.30 -2.19 3.96
C ALA A 116 -4.93 -2.64 5.38
N THR A 117 -5.89 -2.60 6.27
CA THR A 117 -5.69 -2.96 7.68
C THR A 117 -6.54 -4.18 8.01
N PRO A 118 -5.93 -5.32 8.35
CA PRO A 118 -6.69 -6.49 8.77
C PRO A 118 -7.22 -6.32 10.20
N GLU A 119 -8.18 -7.14 10.59
CA GLU A 119 -8.69 -7.13 11.96
C GLU A 119 -7.59 -7.31 13.00
N SER A 120 -6.61 -8.12 12.67
CA SER A 120 -5.43 -8.29 13.51
C SER A 120 -4.22 -8.49 12.62
N GLY A 121 -3.11 -7.91 13.01
CA GLY A 121 -1.88 -7.96 12.23
C GLY A 121 -1.49 -6.60 11.67
N ALA A 122 -0.43 -6.57 10.90
CA ALA A 122 0.11 -5.32 10.38
C ALA A 122 -0.66 -4.85 9.14
N ALA A 123 -0.87 -3.54 9.05
CA ALA A 123 -1.45 -2.95 7.86
C ALA A 123 -0.42 -2.93 6.73
N THR A 124 -0.92 -2.95 5.51
CA THR A 124 -0.07 -2.84 4.32
C THR A 124 -0.57 -1.69 3.45
N THR A 125 0.32 -1.13 2.66
CA THR A 125 -0.03 -0.04 1.76
C THR A 125 0.36 -0.41 0.34
N VAL A 126 -0.41 0.13 -0.61
CA VAL A 126 -0.08 0.02 -2.02
C VAL A 126 -0.30 1.39 -2.65
N LYS A 127 0.49 1.70 -3.65
CA LYS A 127 0.40 2.98 -4.34
C LYS A 127 -0.19 2.78 -5.72
N VAL A 128 -1.14 3.62 -6.05
CA VAL A 128 -1.74 3.66 -7.38
C VAL A 128 -1.24 4.91 -8.09
N LYS A 129 -0.57 4.73 -9.19
CA LYS A 129 -0.04 5.85 -9.95
C LYS A 129 -1.10 6.39 -10.89
N VAL A 130 -1.30 7.70 -10.85
CA VAL A 130 -2.27 8.39 -11.68
C VAL A 130 -1.57 9.59 -12.33
N LYS A 131 -1.77 9.72 -13.61
CA LYS A 131 -1.27 10.88 -14.34
C LYS A 131 -2.46 11.76 -14.71
N VAL A 132 -2.49 12.98 -14.24
CA VAL A 132 -3.53 13.92 -14.57
C VAL A 132 -3.10 14.72 -15.80
N GLU A 133 -3.97 14.75 -16.79
CA GLU A 133 -3.75 15.48 -18.02
C GLU A 133 -4.70 16.65 -18.12
N ALA A 134 -4.26 17.70 -18.77
CA ALA A 134 -5.09 18.86 -18.96
C ALA A 134 -6.27 18.55 -19.87
N LYS A 135 -7.43 19.06 -19.53
CA LYS A 135 -8.59 18.89 -20.38
C LYS A 135 -8.42 19.73 -21.63
N LYS A 136 -8.59 19.11 -22.77
CA LYS A 136 -8.56 19.82 -24.03
C LYS A 136 -9.88 20.57 -24.21
N SER A 137 -9.76 21.85 -24.44
CA SER A 137 -10.93 22.67 -24.72
C SER A 137 -11.36 22.60 -26.19
#